data_af710ada50a597e99782035d2f4642df
#
_entry.id   af710ada50a597e99782035d2f4642df
#
_cell.length_a   1.000
_cell.length_b   1.000
_cell.length_c   1.000
_cell.angle_alpha   90.00
_cell.angle_beta   90.00
_cell.angle_gamma   90.00
#
_symmetry.space_group_name_H-M   'P 1'
#
loop_
_entity.id
_entity.type
_entity.pdbx_description
1 polymer ?
#
loop_
_entity_poly.entity_id
_entity_poly.type
_entity_poly.pdbx_seq_one_letter_code
_entity_poly.pdbx_strand_id
1 'polypeptide(L)'
;VCSSDLLLPGPPKEMQPMAKNELLPYLMDKDEVIFSELLRFAGIGESKLETLLIDLIDDQTNPTIAPLAGTHEVYFRLTANAESKERCQLLIKPIRDEILNRVGTYYFGSDEVNIEESVINSAKQNFAIYDGVTNGALFTRLKNADSKNLVKGMLPHSNQFIDVTSEFNAVLFNAAQYVRDLYQTDLGIVLLNKDNIVYLGIYDGNNFDIETFKMSQSRNLLRSRSQNYAMIRLLNWFNK
;
A
#
# COMPACT_ATOMS: atom_id res chain seq x y z
N VAL A 1 -11.02 24.30 -33.84
CA VAL A 1 -10.95 22.89 -33.37
C VAL A 1 -12.39 22.43 -33.22
N CYS A 2 -12.89 21.59 -34.13
CA CYS A 2 -14.15 20.89 -33.94
C CYS A 2 -13.99 19.85 -32.85
N SER A 3 -14.55 20.06 -31.67
CA SER A 3 -14.75 19.00 -30.71
C SER A 3 -15.93 18.16 -31.18
N SER A 4 -15.70 16.90 -31.48
CA SER A 4 -16.77 15.95 -31.77
C SER A 4 -17.16 15.28 -30.46
N ASP A 5 -18.35 15.56 -29.95
CA ASP A 5 -18.89 14.85 -28.80
C ASP A 5 -19.40 13.48 -29.26
N LEU A 6 -19.02 12.44 -28.55
CA LEU A 6 -19.46 11.07 -28.77
C LEU A 6 -20.43 10.67 -27.66
N LEU A 7 -21.63 10.31 -28.03
CA LEU A 7 -22.66 9.84 -27.09
C LEU A 7 -22.82 8.32 -27.22
N LEU A 8 -22.74 7.64 -26.07
CA LEU A 8 -22.96 6.20 -25.97
C LEU A 8 -24.20 5.93 -25.09
N PRO A 9 -24.90 4.79 -25.30
CA PRO A 9 -25.99 4.37 -24.42
C PRO A 9 -25.52 4.21 -22.96
N GLY A 10 -26.38 4.59 -22.00
CA GLY A 10 -26.08 4.40 -20.58
C GLY A 10 -25.99 2.91 -20.13
N PRO A 11 -26.90 2.02 -20.59
CA PRO A 11 -26.86 0.62 -20.17
C PRO A 11 -25.60 -0.10 -20.65
N PRO A 12 -24.80 -0.73 -19.76
CA PRO A 12 -23.53 -1.38 -20.13
C PRO A 12 -23.66 -2.47 -21.21
N LYS A 13 -24.80 -3.20 -21.23
CA LYS A 13 -25.07 -4.25 -22.22
C LYS A 13 -25.20 -3.72 -23.65
N GLU A 14 -25.62 -2.48 -23.81
CA GLU A 14 -25.75 -1.81 -25.10
C GLU A 14 -24.45 -1.04 -25.44
N MET A 15 -23.93 -0.32 -24.45
CA MET A 15 -22.71 0.51 -24.61
C MET A 15 -21.48 -0.32 -24.98
N GLN A 16 -21.26 -1.44 -24.28
CA GLN A 16 -20.05 -2.24 -24.48
C GLN A 16 -19.90 -2.81 -25.89
N PRO A 17 -20.94 -3.42 -26.52
CA PRO A 17 -20.86 -3.86 -27.91
C PRO A 17 -20.62 -2.71 -28.90
N MET A 18 -21.30 -1.58 -28.74
CA MET A 18 -21.09 -0.42 -29.60
C MET A 18 -19.68 0.16 -29.45
N ALA A 19 -19.20 0.30 -28.21
CA ALA A 19 -17.84 0.76 -27.97
C ALA A 19 -16.82 -0.19 -28.60
N LYS A 20 -16.96 -1.50 -28.40
CA LYS A 20 -16.00 -2.50 -28.86
C LYS A 20 -16.00 -2.69 -30.37
N ASN A 21 -17.18 -2.76 -30.99
CA ASN A 21 -17.31 -3.15 -32.39
C ASN A 21 -17.30 -1.97 -33.38
N GLU A 22 -17.68 -0.79 -32.93
CA GLU A 22 -17.84 0.39 -33.79
C GLU A 22 -16.88 1.51 -33.42
N LEU A 23 -16.84 1.91 -32.14
CA LEU A 23 -16.05 3.05 -31.69
C LEU A 23 -14.56 2.78 -31.63
N LEU A 24 -14.13 1.71 -30.96
CA LEU A 24 -12.71 1.38 -30.81
C LEU A 24 -12.01 1.19 -32.17
N PRO A 25 -12.58 0.47 -33.15
CA PRO A 25 -11.95 0.35 -34.47
C PRO A 25 -11.83 1.68 -35.21
N TYR A 26 -12.72 2.64 -34.93
CA TYR A 26 -12.67 3.98 -35.52
C TYR A 26 -11.64 4.90 -34.85
N LEU A 27 -11.45 4.76 -33.51
CA LEU A 27 -10.55 5.60 -32.71
C LEU A 27 -9.11 5.05 -32.68
N MET A 28 -8.95 3.74 -32.86
CA MET A 28 -7.62 3.14 -32.82
C MET A 28 -6.86 3.47 -34.09
N ASP A 29 -5.81 4.28 -33.97
CA ASP A 29 -4.76 4.31 -34.97
C ASP A 29 -4.06 2.95 -34.95
N LYS A 30 -4.00 2.27 -36.10
CA LYS A 30 -3.55 0.88 -36.20
C LYS A 30 -2.04 0.71 -35.90
N ASP A 31 -1.32 1.81 -35.89
CA ASP A 31 0.13 1.84 -35.70
C ASP A 31 0.55 2.28 -34.28
N GLU A 32 -0.40 2.55 -33.39
CA GLU A 32 -0.13 2.99 -32.02
C GLU A 32 -0.66 2.02 -30.96
N VAL A 33 0.17 1.78 -29.95
CA VAL A 33 -0.14 0.97 -28.76
C VAL A 33 -0.20 1.88 -27.54
N ILE A 34 -1.28 1.79 -26.78
CA ILE A 34 -1.42 2.41 -25.46
C ILE A 34 -1.09 1.36 -24.42
N PHE A 35 -0.14 1.65 -23.55
CA PHE A 35 0.20 0.80 -22.41
C PHE A 35 0.19 1.61 -21.13
N SER A 36 -0.38 1.05 -20.07
CA SER A 36 -0.42 1.68 -18.75
C SER A 36 0.19 0.74 -17.70
N GLU A 37 0.87 1.34 -16.73
CA GLU A 37 1.33 0.72 -15.48
C GLU A 37 0.74 1.48 -14.30
N LEU A 38 0.17 0.76 -13.32
CA LEU A 38 -0.43 1.34 -12.14
C LEU A 38 0.53 1.17 -10.94
N LEU A 39 1.14 2.25 -10.48
CA LEU A 39 1.97 2.24 -9.27
C LEU A 39 1.09 2.39 -8.03
N ARG A 40 1.28 1.53 -7.02
CA ARG A 40 0.44 1.48 -5.82
C ARG A 40 1.21 1.88 -4.57
N PHE A 41 0.62 2.79 -3.79
CA PHE A 41 1.22 3.38 -2.60
C PHE A 41 0.30 3.28 -1.39
N ALA A 42 0.91 3.08 -0.21
CA ALA A 42 0.19 3.02 1.06
C ALA A 42 0.93 3.82 2.15
N GLY A 43 0.23 4.21 3.21
CA GLY A 43 0.83 4.91 4.35
C GLY A 43 1.12 6.40 4.10
N ILE A 44 0.64 6.96 3.00
CA ILE A 44 0.72 8.37 2.65
C ILE A 44 -0.65 8.87 2.16
N GLY A 45 -0.98 10.13 2.41
CA GLY A 45 -2.19 10.75 1.86
C GLY A 45 -2.00 11.22 0.42
N GLU A 46 -3.08 11.20 -0.37
CA GLU A 46 -3.11 11.60 -1.79
C GLU A 46 -2.49 12.98 -2.01
N SER A 47 -3.01 14.03 -1.35
CA SER A 47 -2.50 15.39 -1.51
C SER A 47 -1.00 15.54 -1.17
N LYS A 48 -0.50 14.76 -0.21
CA LYS A 48 0.93 14.79 0.13
C LYS A 48 1.75 14.11 -0.96
N LEU A 49 1.26 12.99 -1.49
CA LEU A 49 1.94 12.25 -2.55
C LEU A 49 1.97 13.08 -3.85
N GLU A 50 0.85 13.71 -4.23
CA GLU A 50 0.79 14.64 -5.37
C GLU A 50 1.75 15.81 -5.21
N THR A 51 1.79 16.46 -4.04
CA THR A 51 2.71 17.58 -3.78
C THR A 51 4.17 17.19 -3.99
N LEU A 52 4.56 15.96 -3.64
CA LEU A 52 5.94 15.48 -3.82
C LEU A 52 6.31 15.19 -5.29
N LEU A 53 5.32 15.08 -6.16
CA LEU A 53 5.45 14.70 -7.57
C LEU A 53 4.86 15.75 -8.53
N ILE A 54 4.49 16.94 -8.01
CA ILE A 54 3.75 17.95 -8.76
C ILE A 54 4.48 18.40 -10.03
N ASP A 55 5.79 18.55 -9.96
CA ASP A 55 6.64 18.92 -11.09
C ASP A 55 6.57 17.86 -12.21
N LEU A 56 6.58 16.57 -11.86
CA LEU A 56 6.46 15.49 -12.84
C LEU A 56 5.06 15.44 -13.46
N ILE A 57 4.02 15.81 -12.67
CA ILE A 57 2.64 15.85 -13.15
C ILE A 57 2.44 17.06 -14.07
N ASP A 58 2.99 18.23 -13.73
CA ASP A 58 2.81 19.45 -14.51
C ASP A 58 3.60 19.42 -15.83
N ASP A 59 4.80 18.84 -15.85
CA ASP A 59 5.68 18.77 -17.01
C ASP A 59 5.43 17.51 -17.88
N GLN A 60 4.44 16.70 -17.56
CA GLN A 60 4.17 15.44 -18.27
C GLN A 60 3.82 15.64 -19.75
N THR A 61 4.28 14.73 -20.56
CA THR A 61 3.94 14.64 -22.00
C THR A 61 3.58 13.22 -22.39
N ASN A 62 4.57 12.36 -22.54
CA ASN A 62 4.43 10.94 -22.81
C ASN A 62 5.57 10.18 -22.08
N PRO A 63 5.29 9.44 -21.01
CA PRO A 63 3.97 9.04 -20.51
C PRO A 63 3.22 10.15 -19.75
N THR A 64 1.90 10.03 -19.68
CA THR A 64 1.07 10.80 -18.79
C THR A 64 1.02 10.17 -17.39
N ILE A 65 0.83 11.01 -16.36
CA ILE A 65 0.75 10.62 -14.95
C ILE A 65 -0.63 11.00 -14.42
N ALA A 66 -1.44 10.05 -14.01
CA ALA A 66 -2.76 10.30 -13.46
C ALA A 66 -2.84 9.80 -12.01
N PRO A 67 -2.99 10.71 -11.01
CA PRO A 67 -3.29 10.32 -9.65
C PRO A 67 -4.71 9.74 -9.56
N LEU A 68 -4.87 8.67 -8.79
CA LEU A 68 -6.14 7.98 -8.57
C LEU A 68 -6.27 7.64 -7.10
N ALA A 69 -7.40 7.98 -6.49
CA ALA A 69 -7.70 7.62 -5.11
C ALA A 69 -8.27 6.20 -5.02
N GLY A 70 -7.70 5.41 -4.14
CA GLY A 70 -8.23 4.11 -3.74
C GLY A 70 -8.78 4.12 -2.31
N THR A 71 -9.33 3.01 -1.87
CA THR A 71 -9.76 2.84 -0.48
C THR A 71 -8.55 2.65 0.42
N HIS A 72 -8.05 3.75 1.04
CA HIS A 72 -6.86 3.79 1.91
C HIS A 72 -5.51 3.53 1.20
N GLU A 73 -5.49 3.59 -0.11
CA GLU A 73 -4.33 3.52 -0.98
C GLU A 73 -4.36 4.69 -1.95
N VAL A 74 -3.23 5.00 -2.54
CA VAL A 74 -3.11 6.01 -3.60
C VAL A 74 -2.43 5.34 -4.78
N TYR A 75 -2.89 5.64 -5.97
CA TYR A 75 -2.33 5.10 -7.20
C TYR A 75 -1.84 6.21 -8.13
N PHE A 76 -0.75 5.93 -8.85
CA PHE A 76 -0.38 6.69 -10.04
C PHE A 76 -0.42 5.79 -11.25
N ARG A 77 -1.27 6.13 -12.21
CA ARG A 77 -1.29 5.45 -13.51
C ARG A 77 -0.37 6.19 -14.46
N LEU A 78 0.67 5.51 -14.92
CA LEU A 78 1.55 5.95 -15.98
C LEU A 78 1.04 5.37 -17.30
N THR A 79 0.72 6.23 -18.28
CA THR A 79 0.19 5.79 -19.57
C THR A 79 1.05 6.34 -20.68
N ALA A 80 1.63 5.45 -21.46
CA ALA A 80 2.41 5.80 -22.64
C ALA A 80 1.71 5.34 -23.93
N ASN A 81 1.99 6.07 -24.99
CA ASN A 81 1.57 5.79 -26.36
C ASN A 81 2.82 5.71 -27.26
N ALA A 82 2.97 4.63 -28.01
CA ALA A 82 4.07 4.40 -28.93
C ALA A 82 3.73 3.29 -29.95
N GLU A 83 4.67 3.00 -30.86
CA GLU A 83 4.55 1.98 -31.90
C GLU A 83 4.52 0.54 -31.38
N SER A 84 4.95 0.30 -30.11
CA SER A 84 4.92 -1.02 -29.49
C SER A 84 4.82 -0.94 -27.96
N LYS A 85 4.40 -2.04 -27.32
CA LYS A 85 4.35 -2.17 -25.86
C LYS A 85 5.74 -2.00 -25.24
N GLU A 86 6.76 -2.57 -25.83
CA GLU A 86 8.14 -2.47 -25.36
C GLU A 86 8.61 -1.01 -25.38
N ARG A 87 8.23 -0.26 -26.43
CA ARG A 87 8.56 1.16 -26.51
C ARG A 87 7.81 1.97 -25.46
N CYS A 88 6.54 1.69 -25.20
CA CYS A 88 5.80 2.30 -24.10
C CYS A 88 6.48 2.05 -22.74
N GLN A 89 6.91 0.80 -22.48
CA GLN A 89 7.63 0.46 -21.25
C GLN A 89 8.95 1.21 -21.10
N LEU A 90 9.68 1.44 -22.20
CA LEU A 90 10.90 2.23 -22.19
C LEU A 90 10.65 3.71 -21.87
N LEU A 91 9.49 4.26 -22.30
CA LEU A 91 9.08 5.63 -21.97
C LEU A 91 8.64 5.75 -20.50
N ILE A 92 7.92 4.75 -19.98
CA ILE A 92 7.44 4.73 -18.59
C ILE A 92 8.61 4.58 -17.62
N LYS A 93 9.60 3.77 -17.94
CA LYS A 93 10.67 3.39 -17.02
C LYS A 93 11.36 4.57 -16.32
N PRO A 94 11.87 5.61 -16.99
CA PRO A 94 12.56 6.73 -16.34
C PRO A 94 11.64 7.51 -15.39
N ILE A 95 10.37 7.69 -15.74
CA ILE A 95 9.39 8.38 -14.90
C ILE A 95 9.06 7.56 -13.68
N ARG A 96 8.82 6.24 -13.83
CA ARG A 96 8.64 5.32 -12.73
C ARG A 96 9.83 5.33 -11.78
N ASP A 97 11.05 5.21 -12.31
CA ASP A 97 12.27 5.16 -11.52
C ASP A 97 12.45 6.47 -10.72
N GLU A 98 12.12 7.64 -11.29
CA GLU A 98 12.14 8.92 -10.58
C GLU A 98 11.06 9.01 -9.49
N ILE A 99 9.84 8.57 -9.77
CA ILE A 99 8.76 8.48 -8.76
C ILE A 99 9.21 7.58 -7.59
N LEU A 100 9.74 6.40 -7.87
CA LEU A 100 10.20 5.48 -6.83
C LEU A 100 11.41 6.01 -6.05
N ASN A 101 12.29 6.78 -6.69
CA ASN A 101 13.39 7.44 -5.99
C ASN A 101 12.90 8.44 -4.94
N ARG A 102 11.83 9.20 -5.23
CA ARG A 102 11.27 10.20 -4.30
C ARG A 102 10.36 9.61 -3.24
N VAL A 103 9.51 8.66 -3.60
CA VAL A 103 8.42 8.17 -2.74
C VAL A 103 8.35 6.65 -2.61
N GLY A 104 9.39 5.93 -2.98
CA GLY A 104 9.45 4.47 -2.97
C GLY A 104 9.24 3.83 -1.59
N THR A 105 9.46 4.56 -0.50
CA THR A 105 9.16 4.09 0.87
C THR A 105 7.67 3.87 1.13
N TYR A 106 6.79 4.36 0.25
CA TYR A 106 5.35 4.16 0.29
C TYR A 106 4.85 3.18 -0.78
N TYR A 107 5.71 2.78 -1.71
CA TYR A 107 5.39 1.87 -2.81
C TYR A 107 5.36 0.42 -2.33
N PHE A 108 4.34 -0.34 -2.76
CA PHE A 108 4.24 -1.76 -2.43
C PHE A 108 4.07 -2.68 -3.64
N GLY A 109 3.84 -2.14 -4.82
CA GLY A 109 3.73 -2.95 -6.04
C GLY A 109 3.07 -2.21 -7.19
N SER A 110 3.00 -2.87 -8.33
CA SER A 110 2.32 -2.38 -9.54
C SER A 110 1.12 -3.27 -9.88
N ASP A 111 0.15 -2.67 -10.57
CA ASP A 111 -1.02 -3.34 -11.15
C ASP A 111 -1.86 -4.10 -10.12
N GLU A 112 -2.01 -5.42 -10.24
CA GLU A 112 -2.86 -6.27 -9.41
C GLU A 112 -2.22 -6.70 -8.07
N VAL A 113 -1.01 -6.22 -7.75
CA VAL A 113 -0.31 -6.62 -6.53
C VAL A 113 -0.98 -6.05 -5.29
N ASN A 114 -1.28 -6.90 -4.31
CA ASN A 114 -1.82 -6.50 -3.02
C ASN A 114 -0.72 -6.28 -1.99
N ILE A 115 -0.92 -5.33 -1.07
CA ILE A 115 0.08 -5.00 -0.04
C ILE A 115 0.35 -6.18 0.90
N GLU A 116 -0.65 -6.99 1.21
CA GLU A 116 -0.52 -8.19 2.04
C GLU A 116 0.43 -9.20 1.40
N GLU A 117 0.25 -9.45 0.11
CA GLU A 117 1.11 -10.36 -0.65
C GLU A 117 2.55 -9.84 -0.71
N SER A 118 2.73 -8.53 -0.89
CA SER A 118 4.05 -7.89 -0.90
C SER A 118 4.77 -8.08 0.44
N VAL A 119 4.06 -7.90 1.57
CA VAL A 119 4.59 -8.14 2.91
C VAL A 119 4.99 -9.60 3.10
N ILE A 120 4.11 -10.55 2.79
CA ILE A 120 4.36 -11.98 2.96
C ILE A 120 5.49 -12.47 2.04
N ASN A 121 5.56 -11.96 0.81
CA ASN A 121 6.61 -12.33 -0.14
C ASN A 121 7.99 -11.84 0.30
N SER A 122 8.07 -10.65 0.90
CA SER A 122 9.32 -10.07 1.43
C SER A 122 9.73 -10.66 2.77
N ALA A 123 8.78 -11.14 3.58
CA ALA A 123 9.06 -11.73 4.88
C ALA A 123 9.86 -13.03 4.76
N LYS A 124 10.96 -13.10 5.51
CA LYS A 124 11.85 -14.29 5.62
C LYS A 124 11.74 -14.98 6.97
N GLN A 125 11.15 -14.30 7.95
CA GLN A 125 11.02 -14.71 9.34
C GLN A 125 9.56 -14.83 9.71
N ASN A 126 9.22 -15.78 10.57
CA ASN A 126 7.87 -15.88 11.09
C ASN A 126 7.64 -14.86 12.21
N PHE A 127 6.39 -14.46 12.41
CA PHE A 127 6.03 -13.42 13.36
C PHE A 127 4.65 -13.61 14.01
N ALA A 128 4.50 -12.96 15.15
CA ALA A 128 3.22 -12.82 15.85
C ALA A 128 2.95 -11.34 16.15
N ILE A 129 1.68 -10.97 16.30
CA ILE A 129 1.23 -9.59 16.41
C ILE A 129 0.52 -9.35 17.75
N TYR A 130 0.93 -8.33 18.51
CA TYR A 130 0.19 -7.78 19.62
C TYR A 130 -0.58 -6.54 19.13
N ASP A 131 -1.91 -6.66 19.04
CA ASP A 131 -2.74 -5.66 18.36
C ASP A 131 -3.67 -4.93 19.34
N GLY A 132 -3.39 -3.66 19.60
CA GLY A 132 -4.24 -2.75 20.36
C GLY A 132 -4.95 -1.69 19.50
N VAL A 133 -4.88 -1.77 18.16
CA VAL A 133 -5.40 -0.73 17.28
C VAL A 133 -6.42 -1.25 16.27
N THR A 134 -6.09 -2.32 15.55
CA THR A 134 -6.89 -2.76 14.40
C THR A 134 -7.98 -3.78 14.75
N ASN A 135 -8.00 -4.24 16.01
CA ASN A 135 -8.94 -5.24 16.49
C ASN A 135 -8.85 -6.57 15.71
N GLY A 136 -7.62 -6.99 15.40
CA GLY A 136 -7.33 -8.22 14.66
C GLY A 136 -7.41 -8.11 13.13
N ALA A 137 -7.81 -6.96 12.58
CA ALA A 137 -7.96 -6.82 11.14
C ALA A 137 -6.62 -6.90 10.41
N LEU A 138 -5.54 -6.34 10.97
CA LEU A 138 -4.18 -6.48 10.41
C LEU A 138 -3.77 -7.96 10.33
N PHE A 139 -3.94 -8.69 11.43
CA PHE A 139 -3.65 -10.14 11.47
C PHE A 139 -4.47 -10.91 10.42
N THR A 140 -5.78 -10.66 10.34
CA THR A 140 -6.67 -11.36 9.40
C THR A 140 -6.25 -11.14 7.96
N ARG A 141 -5.94 -9.90 7.57
CA ARG A 141 -5.48 -9.57 6.22
C ARG A 141 -4.18 -10.30 5.89
N LEU A 142 -3.16 -10.20 6.76
CA LEU A 142 -1.87 -10.85 6.55
C LEU A 142 -2.01 -12.38 6.57
N LYS A 143 -2.84 -12.95 7.46
CA LYS A 143 -3.05 -14.40 7.53
C LYS A 143 -3.74 -14.96 6.30
N ASN A 144 -4.67 -14.22 5.70
CA ASN A 144 -5.34 -14.64 4.46
C ASN A 144 -4.38 -14.69 3.26
N ALA A 145 -3.35 -13.84 3.23
CA ALA A 145 -2.32 -13.83 2.19
C ALA A 145 -1.13 -14.77 2.49
N ASP A 146 -1.09 -15.37 3.70
CA ASP A 146 0.05 -16.09 4.23
C ASP A 146 0.23 -17.50 3.61
N SER A 147 0.69 -17.54 2.38
CA SER A 147 1.03 -18.78 1.67
C SER A 147 2.27 -19.50 2.23
N LYS A 148 3.10 -18.80 3.03
CA LYS A 148 4.36 -19.31 3.60
C LYS A 148 4.22 -19.78 5.05
N ASN A 149 3.03 -19.63 5.65
CA ASN A 149 2.79 -19.92 7.07
C ASN A 149 3.72 -19.16 8.03
N LEU A 150 3.95 -17.88 7.75
CA LEU A 150 4.82 -17.00 8.56
C LEU A 150 4.06 -16.28 9.68
N VAL A 151 2.76 -16.01 9.52
CA VAL A 151 1.91 -15.34 10.50
C VAL A 151 1.40 -16.37 11.50
N LYS A 152 2.00 -16.44 12.69
CA LYS A 152 1.76 -17.52 13.66
C LYS A 152 0.60 -17.25 14.61
N GLY A 153 0.37 -16.00 14.98
CA GLY A 153 -0.70 -15.68 15.91
C GLY A 153 -0.88 -14.19 16.15
N MET A 154 -1.93 -13.89 16.90
CA MET A 154 -2.25 -12.54 17.33
C MET A 154 -2.77 -12.55 18.77
N LEU A 155 -2.37 -11.57 19.55
CA LEU A 155 -2.88 -11.29 20.88
C LEU A 155 -3.51 -9.90 20.91
N PRO A 156 -4.77 -9.76 21.30
CA PRO A 156 -5.38 -8.44 21.49
C PRO A 156 -4.79 -7.74 22.71
N HIS A 157 -4.72 -6.41 22.67
CA HIS A 157 -4.26 -5.64 23.83
C HIS A 157 -5.16 -5.85 25.04
N SER A 158 -4.53 -6.17 26.17
CA SER A 158 -5.20 -6.34 27.46
C SER A 158 -4.21 -6.06 28.60
N ASN A 159 -4.68 -5.34 29.64
CA ASN A 159 -3.92 -5.11 30.86
C ASN A 159 -3.60 -6.41 31.63
N GLN A 160 -4.24 -7.52 31.29
CA GLN A 160 -3.96 -8.82 31.89
C GLN A 160 -2.63 -9.41 31.40
N PHE A 161 -2.16 -9.00 30.21
CA PHE A 161 -0.96 -9.55 29.61
C PHE A 161 0.27 -8.67 29.78
N ILE A 162 0.08 -7.36 29.89
CA ILE A 162 1.17 -6.37 29.91
C ILE A 162 0.90 -5.36 31.02
N ASP A 163 1.91 -5.05 31.82
CA ASP A 163 1.87 -3.98 32.81
C ASP A 163 1.87 -2.62 32.10
N VAL A 164 0.70 -1.97 32.11
CA VAL A 164 0.48 -0.65 31.50
C VAL A 164 0.87 0.52 32.40
N THR A 165 1.32 0.26 33.62
CA THR A 165 1.78 1.31 34.56
C THR A 165 3.21 1.75 34.27
N SER A 166 3.96 0.96 33.48
CA SER A 166 5.31 1.25 33.06
C SER A 166 5.37 2.41 32.04
N GLU A 167 6.56 2.93 31.82
CA GLU A 167 6.80 3.88 30.73
C GLU A 167 6.36 3.27 29.38
N PHE A 168 5.73 4.10 28.51
CA PHE A 168 5.05 3.60 27.31
C PHE A 168 5.99 2.84 26.35
N ASN A 169 7.25 3.25 26.21
CA ASN A 169 8.22 2.52 25.42
C ASN A 169 8.53 1.12 26.00
N ALA A 170 8.54 0.99 27.33
CA ALA A 170 8.68 -0.31 27.98
C ALA A 170 7.43 -1.19 27.75
N VAL A 171 6.24 -0.59 27.73
CA VAL A 171 4.99 -1.29 27.39
C VAL A 171 5.07 -1.85 25.96
N LEU A 172 5.54 -1.06 25.00
CA LEU A 172 5.72 -1.51 23.61
C LEU A 172 6.70 -2.67 23.52
N PHE A 173 7.88 -2.51 24.13
CA PHE A 173 8.90 -3.56 24.12
C PHE A 173 8.40 -4.86 24.76
N ASN A 174 7.82 -4.78 25.95
CA ASN A 174 7.29 -5.94 26.67
C ASN A 174 6.18 -6.65 25.88
N ALA A 175 5.32 -5.90 25.21
CA ALA A 175 4.26 -6.45 24.37
C ALA A 175 4.82 -7.21 23.14
N ALA A 176 5.82 -6.63 22.46
CA ALA A 176 6.48 -7.27 21.34
C ALA A 176 7.22 -8.54 21.76
N GLN A 177 7.98 -8.47 22.86
CA GLN A 177 8.66 -9.63 23.43
C GLN A 177 7.68 -10.72 23.87
N TYR A 178 6.62 -10.34 24.60
CA TYR A 178 5.64 -11.30 25.09
C TYR A 178 4.94 -12.08 23.97
N VAL A 179 4.47 -11.39 22.91
CA VAL A 179 3.81 -12.07 21.80
C VAL A 179 4.77 -12.96 21.01
N ARG A 180 6.02 -12.53 20.85
CA ARG A 180 7.09 -13.33 20.23
C ARG A 180 7.32 -14.64 20.99
N ASP A 181 7.49 -14.54 22.30
CA ASP A 181 7.78 -15.69 23.16
C ASP A 181 6.59 -16.63 23.29
N LEU A 182 5.37 -16.08 23.39
CA LEU A 182 4.11 -16.85 23.46
C LEU A 182 3.91 -17.74 22.22
N TYR A 183 4.15 -17.20 21.05
CA TYR A 183 3.96 -17.93 19.79
C TYR A 183 5.27 -18.58 19.27
N GLN A 184 6.38 -18.43 19.99
CA GLN A 184 7.70 -18.96 19.62
C GLN A 184 8.10 -18.55 18.20
N THR A 185 8.00 -17.24 17.93
CA THR A 185 8.30 -16.66 16.61
C THR A 185 9.67 -15.99 16.60
N ASP A 186 10.18 -15.76 15.39
CA ASP A 186 11.41 -14.98 15.20
C ASP A 186 11.18 -13.51 15.55
N LEU A 187 10.01 -12.96 15.17
CA LEU A 187 9.65 -11.56 15.40
C LEU A 187 8.41 -11.44 16.26
N GLY A 188 8.43 -10.46 17.16
CA GLY A 188 7.24 -9.93 17.84
C GLY A 188 6.91 -8.53 17.31
N ILE A 189 5.70 -8.37 16.81
CA ILE A 189 5.20 -7.09 16.29
C ILE A 189 4.17 -6.55 17.25
N VAL A 190 4.28 -5.27 17.63
CA VAL A 190 3.32 -4.59 18.50
C VAL A 190 2.72 -3.39 17.77
N LEU A 191 1.41 -3.24 17.85
CA LEU A 191 0.67 -2.09 17.35
C LEU A 191 -0.19 -1.53 18.46
N LEU A 192 0.18 -0.36 19.00
CA LEU A 192 -0.56 0.37 20.05
C LEU A 192 -0.78 1.82 19.65
N ASN A 193 -1.76 2.47 20.28
CA ASN A 193 -1.97 3.90 20.10
C ASN A 193 -1.98 4.64 21.43
N LYS A 194 -1.43 5.85 21.42
CA LYS A 194 -1.47 6.80 22.52
C LYS A 194 -1.54 8.22 21.96
N ASP A 195 -2.41 9.06 22.47
CA ASP A 195 -2.49 10.49 22.12
C ASP A 195 -2.58 10.78 20.60
N ASN A 196 -3.41 10.03 19.88
CA ASN A 196 -3.56 10.08 18.41
C ASN A 196 -2.29 9.71 17.62
N ILE A 197 -1.33 9.09 18.25
CA ILE A 197 -0.14 8.52 17.64
C ILE A 197 -0.27 7.00 17.69
N VAL A 198 -0.09 6.36 16.56
CA VAL A 198 0.05 4.90 16.48
C VAL A 198 1.53 4.56 16.46
N TYR A 199 1.88 3.58 17.25
CA TYR A 199 3.23 3.05 17.40
C TYR A 199 3.25 1.64 16.84
N LEU A 200 4.16 1.40 15.93
CA LEU A 200 4.52 0.07 15.43
C LEU A 200 5.89 -0.27 15.97
N GLY A 201 5.98 -1.30 16.81
CA GLY A 201 7.25 -1.84 17.29
C GLY A 201 7.52 -3.20 16.68
N ILE A 202 8.78 -3.50 16.35
CA ILE A 202 9.24 -4.79 15.83
C ILE A 202 10.45 -5.22 16.66
N TYR A 203 10.35 -6.40 17.28
CA TYR A 203 11.40 -7.01 18.07
C TYR A 203 11.88 -8.30 17.42
N ASP A 204 13.18 -8.39 17.12
CA ASP A 204 13.81 -9.56 16.46
C ASP A 204 14.56 -10.50 17.44
N GLY A 205 14.44 -10.24 18.74
CA GLY A 205 15.15 -10.95 19.78
C GLY A 205 16.43 -10.25 20.27
N ASN A 206 16.96 -9.30 19.51
CA ASN A 206 18.14 -8.50 19.84
C ASN A 206 17.87 -7.00 19.77
N ASN A 207 17.16 -6.55 18.75
CA ASN A 207 16.87 -5.15 18.46
C ASN A 207 15.37 -4.89 18.55
N PHE A 208 15.03 -3.69 18.97
CA PHE A 208 13.66 -3.21 19.00
C PHE A 208 13.54 -1.90 18.24
N ASP A 209 12.92 -1.95 17.07
CA ASP A 209 12.64 -0.80 16.22
C ASP A 209 11.24 -0.26 16.51
N ILE A 210 11.09 1.06 16.64
CA ILE A 210 9.80 1.72 16.82
C ILE A 210 9.61 2.74 15.70
N GLU A 211 8.46 2.67 15.04
CA GLU A 211 7.98 3.69 14.12
C GLU A 211 6.66 4.28 14.58
N THR A 212 6.45 5.58 14.31
CA THR A 212 5.26 6.29 14.75
C THR A 212 4.59 7.03 13.61
N PHE A 213 3.27 7.17 13.71
CA PHE A 213 2.51 8.01 12.77
C PHE A 213 1.29 8.64 13.45
N LYS A 214 1.01 9.89 13.08
CA LYS A 214 -0.16 10.61 13.54
C LYS A 214 -1.41 10.17 12.79
N MET A 215 -2.50 9.97 13.51
CA MET A 215 -3.77 9.55 12.93
C MET A 215 -4.90 10.50 13.29
N SER A 216 -5.93 10.52 12.45
CA SER A 216 -7.20 11.20 12.72
C SER A 216 -7.91 10.59 13.93
N GLN A 217 -8.67 11.39 14.67
CA GLN A 217 -9.43 10.96 15.87
C GLN A 217 -10.59 9.98 15.57
N SER A 218 -11.00 9.81 14.32
CA SER A 218 -12.07 8.87 13.96
C SER A 218 -11.60 7.42 14.13
N ARG A 219 -12.25 6.65 15.00
CA ARG A 219 -11.90 5.24 15.28
C ARG A 219 -11.90 4.35 14.05
N ASN A 220 -12.83 4.56 13.12
CA ASN A 220 -12.92 3.75 11.90
C ASN A 220 -11.75 4.05 10.96
N LEU A 221 -11.42 5.33 10.77
CA LEU A 221 -10.25 5.74 9.99
C LEU A 221 -8.93 5.33 10.64
N LEU A 222 -8.85 5.38 11.98
CA LEU A 222 -7.71 4.89 12.74
C LEU A 222 -7.44 3.42 12.41
N ARG A 223 -8.45 2.56 12.53
CA ARG A 223 -8.31 1.12 12.28
C ARG A 223 -7.88 0.79 10.85
N SER A 224 -8.56 1.37 9.86
CA SER A 224 -8.30 1.05 8.46
C SER A 224 -6.96 1.58 7.95
N ARG A 225 -6.63 2.84 8.27
CA ARG A 225 -5.35 3.45 7.88
C ARG A 225 -4.15 2.82 8.58
N SER A 226 -4.32 2.42 9.86
CA SER A 226 -3.24 1.77 10.62
C SER A 226 -2.83 0.44 10.03
N GLN A 227 -3.75 -0.31 9.41
CA GLN A 227 -3.42 -1.57 8.73
C GLN A 227 -2.46 -1.32 7.57
N ASN A 228 -2.81 -0.43 6.64
CA ASN A 228 -1.98 -0.14 5.48
C ASN A 228 -0.65 0.51 5.86
N TYR A 229 -0.67 1.38 6.88
CA TYR A 229 0.57 1.96 7.41
C TYR A 229 1.47 0.88 8.02
N ALA A 230 0.94 0.01 8.87
CA ALA A 230 1.72 -1.07 9.46
C ALA A 230 2.29 -2.00 8.38
N MET A 231 1.50 -2.36 7.37
CA MET A 231 1.96 -3.23 6.29
C MET A 231 3.06 -2.61 5.46
N ILE A 232 2.97 -1.32 5.07
CA ILE A 232 4.05 -0.66 4.31
C ILE A 232 5.34 -0.56 5.14
N ARG A 233 5.22 -0.37 6.47
CA ARG A 233 6.39 -0.34 7.36
C ARG A 233 7.01 -1.71 7.56
N LEU A 234 6.20 -2.75 7.69
CA LEU A 234 6.68 -4.14 7.70
C LEU A 234 7.38 -4.49 6.39
N LEU A 235 6.80 -4.12 5.25
CA LEU A 235 7.42 -4.32 3.94
C LEU A 235 8.81 -3.66 3.86
N ASN A 236 8.92 -2.40 4.28
CA ASN A 236 10.19 -1.69 4.32
C ASN A 236 11.18 -2.33 5.29
N TRP A 237 10.71 -2.83 6.43
CA TRP A 237 11.57 -3.51 7.41
C TRP A 237 12.12 -4.83 6.85
N PHE A 238 11.30 -5.64 6.18
CA PHE A 238 11.72 -6.89 5.56
C PHE A 238 12.66 -6.71 4.36
N ASN A 239 12.68 -5.53 3.74
CA ASN A 239 13.52 -5.21 2.60
C ASN A 239 14.85 -4.51 2.98
N LYS A 240 15.11 -4.27 4.28
CA LYS A 240 16.42 -3.81 4.77
C LYS A 240 17.42 -4.96 4.73
#